data_108a3646347efc60a279b85ea821c654
#
_entry.id   108a3646347efc60a279b85ea821c654
#
_cell.length_a   1.000
_cell.length_b   1.000
_cell.length_c   1.000
_cell.angle_alpha   90.00
_cell.angle_beta   90.00
_cell.angle_gamma   90.00
#
_symmetry.space_group_name_H-M   'P 1'
#
loop_
_entity.id
_entity.type
_entity.pdbx_description
1 polymer ?
#
loop_
_entity_poly.entity_id
_entity_poly.type
_entity_poly.pdbx_seq_one_letter_code
_entity_poly.pdbx_strand_id
1 'polypeptide(L)'
;MGERIKLTASDGFSLNAYRAVPEGKVRGGVVVIQEVWGLNHWIRSVVDRFAHHGYLTVAPAMFDRVDYGYESDDYTPAQFQVIGEL
;
A
#
# COMPACT_ATOMS: atom_id res chain seq x y z
N MET A 1 7.99 -1.60 -10.88
CA MET A 1 9.12 -1.78 -9.97
C MET A 1 8.79 -2.65 -8.77
N GLY A 2 7.69 -2.37 -8.08
CA GLY A 2 7.31 -3.15 -6.93
C GLY A 2 6.47 -4.37 -7.25
N GLU A 3 6.07 -5.08 -6.22
CA GLU A 3 5.26 -6.28 -6.32
C GLU A 3 4.23 -6.33 -5.20
N ARG A 4 3.13 -6.99 -5.46
CA ARG A 4 2.13 -7.26 -4.43
C ARG A 4 2.56 -8.48 -3.62
N ILE A 5 2.48 -8.35 -2.31
CA ILE A 5 2.83 -9.42 -1.37
C ILE A 5 1.72 -9.60 -0.33
N LYS A 6 1.83 -10.62 0.48
CA LYS A 6 0.97 -10.84 1.63
C LYS A 6 1.77 -10.63 2.91
N LEU A 7 1.14 -10.00 3.88
CA LEU A 7 1.68 -9.89 5.24
C LEU A 7 0.74 -10.63 6.19
N THR A 8 1.30 -11.20 7.24
CA THR A 8 0.51 -11.86 8.27
C THR A 8 0.64 -11.07 9.56
N ALA A 9 -0.48 -10.59 10.08
CA ALA A 9 -0.52 -9.88 11.35
C ALA A 9 -0.36 -10.86 12.52
N SER A 10 -0.08 -10.32 13.70
CA SER A 10 0.15 -11.13 14.90
C SER A 10 -1.05 -12.00 15.30
N ASP A 11 -2.26 -11.60 14.90
CA ASP A 11 -3.49 -12.37 15.15
C ASP A 11 -3.80 -13.39 14.04
N GLY A 12 -2.89 -13.56 13.06
CA GLY A 12 -3.06 -14.49 11.96
C GLY A 12 -3.76 -13.95 10.74
N PHE A 13 -4.25 -12.69 10.77
CA PHE A 13 -4.91 -12.10 9.61
C PHE A 13 -3.91 -11.88 8.48
N SER A 14 -4.27 -12.31 7.27
CA SER A 14 -3.44 -12.10 6.06
C SER A 14 -3.95 -10.89 5.29
N LEU A 15 -3.10 -9.91 5.09
CA LEU A 15 -3.44 -8.70 4.36
C LEU A 15 -2.52 -8.49 3.17
N ASN A 16 -3.02 -7.73 2.19
CA ASN A 16 -2.22 -7.35 1.04
C ASN A 16 -1.25 -6.24 1.40
N ALA A 17 -0.16 -6.17 0.65
CA ALA A 17 0.77 -5.06 0.72
C ALA A 17 1.45 -4.89 -0.64
N TYR A 18 2.03 -3.73 -0.85
CA TYR A 18 2.86 -3.46 -2.01
C TYR A 18 4.28 -3.17 -1.54
N ARG A 19 5.25 -3.87 -2.08
CA ARG A 19 6.66 -3.74 -1.67
C ARG A 19 7.53 -3.47 -2.87
N ALA A 20 8.50 -2.57 -2.70
CA ALA A 20 9.54 -2.37 -3.69
C ALA A 20 10.91 -2.48 -3.01
N VAL A 21 11.80 -3.25 -3.62
CA VAL A 21 13.16 -3.48 -3.13
C VAL A 21 14.10 -2.65 -4.00
N PRO A 22 14.96 -1.81 -3.39
CA PRO A 22 15.90 -1.03 -4.18
C PRO A 22 16.97 -1.90 -4.81
N GLU A 23 17.53 -1.43 -5.90
CA GLU A 23 18.73 -2.04 -6.47
C GLU A 23 19.95 -1.63 -5.64
N GLY A 24 20.88 -2.54 -5.46
CA GLY A 24 22.11 -2.28 -4.73
C GLY A 24 21.92 -2.22 -3.23
N LYS A 25 22.70 -1.38 -2.57
CA LYS A 25 22.72 -1.30 -1.12
C LYS A 25 21.46 -0.59 -0.59
N VAL A 26 20.81 -1.23 0.38
CA VAL A 26 19.63 -0.67 1.03
C VAL A 26 20.06 0.40 2.04
N ARG A 27 19.50 1.61 1.91
CA ARG A 27 19.80 2.74 2.81
C ARG A 27 18.98 2.71 4.10
N GLY A 28 17.85 2.03 4.08
CA GLY A 28 16.95 1.92 5.22
C GLY A 28 15.60 1.41 4.78
N GLY A 29 14.67 1.30 5.73
CA GLY A 29 13.31 0.85 5.49
C GLY A 29 12.30 2.00 5.61
N VAL A 30 11.27 2.00 4.77
CA VAL A 30 10.18 2.97 4.82
C VAL A 30 8.86 2.23 4.74
N VAL A 31 7.94 2.55 5.64
CA VAL A 31 6.55 2.11 5.57
C VAL A 31 5.71 3.30 5.10
N VAL A 32 5.03 3.12 3.96
CA VAL A 32 4.13 4.12 3.41
C VAL A 32 2.71 3.79 3.87
N ILE A 33 2.07 4.74 4.54
CA ILE A 33 0.70 4.56 5.00
C ILE A 33 -0.23 5.10 3.93
N GLN A 34 -1.18 4.27 3.50
CA GLN A 34 -2.16 4.62 2.47
C GLN A 34 -3.00 5.82 2.89
N GLU A 35 -3.53 6.51 1.90
CA GLU A 35 -4.66 7.40 2.10
C GLU A 35 -5.96 6.59 2.06
N VAL A 36 -7.11 7.26 2.12
CA VAL A 36 -8.43 6.59 2.17
C VAL A 36 -8.74 5.76 0.92
N TRP A 37 -7.95 5.87 -0.13
CA TRP A 37 -8.16 5.21 -1.42
C TRP A 37 -7.46 3.84 -1.52
N GLY A 38 -6.86 3.34 -0.43
CA GLY A 38 -6.16 2.07 -0.41
C GLY A 38 -4.82 2.09 -1.12
N LEU A 39 -4.36 0.92 -1.54
CA LEU A 39 -3.09 0.79 -2.28
C LEU A 39 -3.29 1.11 -3.76
N ASN A 40 -3.78 2.30 -4.04
CA ASN A 40 -4.06 2.74 -5.39
C ASN A 40 -2.78 3.07 -6.17
N HIS A 41 -2.94 3.49 -7.41
CA HIS A 41 -1.81 3.80 -8.28
C HIS A 41 -0.87 4.83 -7.66
N TRP A 42 -1.41 5.88 -7.02
CA TRP A 42 -0.61 6.93 -6.40
C TRP A 42 0.28 6.38 -5.28
N ILE A 43 -0.29 5.58 -4.39
CA ILE A 43 0.46 5.02 -3.26
C ILE A 43 1.54 4.06 -3.78
N ARG A 44 1.22 3.22 -4.78
CA ARG A 44 2.22 2.33 -5.38
C ARG A 44 3.36 3.13 -6.02
N SER A 45 3.06 4.25 -6.66
CA SER A 45 4.10 5.09 -7.25
C SER A 45 4.97 5.76 -6.20
N VAL A 46 4.43 6.11 -5.04
CA VAL A 46 5.20 6.62 -3.90
C VAL A 46 6.17 5.57 -3.39
N VAL A 47 5.70 4.33 -3.22
CA VAL A 47 6.55 3.21 -2.82
C VAL A 47 7.70 3.01 -3.80
N ASP A 48 7.40 3.01 -5.09
CA ASP A 48 8.42 2.82 -6.14
C ASP A 48 9.46 3.95 -6.11
N ARG A 49 9.04 5.18 -5.84
CA ARG A 49 9.96 6.32 -5.76
C ARG A 49 10.91 6.22 -4.58
N PHE A 50 10.43 5.82 -3.41
CA PHE A 50 11.32 5.60 -2.27
C PHE A 50 12.32 4.49 -2.56
N ALA A 51 11.89 3.41 -3.19
CA ALA A 51 12.80 2.33 -3.57
C ALA A 51 13.85 2.81 -4.59
N HIS A 52 13.44 3.65 -5.53
CA HIS A 52 14.38 4.24 -6.49
C HIS A 52 15.48 5.05 -5.79
N HIS A 53 15.18 5.64 -4.64
CA HIS A 53 16.14 6.37 -3.84
C HIS A 53 16.91 5.49 -2.83
N GLY A 54 16.76 4.17 -2.90
CA GLY A 54 17.54 3.24 -2.11
C GLY A 54 16.88 2.71 -0.85
N TYR A 55 15.58 2.89 -0.67
CA TYR A 55 14.87 2.44 0.53
C TYR A 55 14.04 1.19 0.24
N LEU A 56 14.20 0.16 1.08
CA LEU A 56 13.26 -0.97 1.09
C LEU A 56 11.93 -0.44 1.60
N THR A 57 10.90 -0.47 0.75
CA THR A 57 9.66 0.25 1.01
C THR A 57 8.47 -0.69 0.91
N VAL A 58 7.55 -0.61 1.87
CA VAL A 58 6.32 -1.38 1.89
C VAL A 58 5.14 -0.49 2.25
N ALA A 59 4.00 -0.74 1.62
CA ALA A 59 2.73 -0.11 1.95
C ALA A 59 1.70 -1.20 2.23
N PRO A 60 1.24 -1.33 3.50
CA PRO A 60 0.22 -2.32 3.83
C PRO A 60 -1.18 -1.83 3.45
N ALA A 61 -2.06 -2.77 3.07
CA ALA A 61 -3.45 -2.48 2.75
C ALA A 61 -4.26 -2.38 4.05
N MET A 62 -4.38 -1.16 4.56
CA MET A 62 -4.95 -0.92 5.90
C MET A 62 -6.44 -1.21 6.00
N PHE A 63 -7.17 -1.24 4.87
CA PHE A 63 -8.61 -1.52 4.87
C PHE A 63 -8.95 -3.00 4.64
N ASP A 64 -7.95 -3.87 4.50
CA ASP A 64 -8.22 -5.27 4.16
C ASP A 64 -9.09 -6.01 5.19
N ARG A 65 -9.07 -5.60 6.45
CA ARG A 65 -9.92 -6.20 7.48
C ARG A 65 -11.40 -5.84 7.32
N VAL A 66 -11.69 -4.77 6.62
CA VAL A 66 -13.05 -4.24 6.44
C VAL A 66 -13.56 -4.53 5.04
N ASP A 67 -12.72 -4.30 4.03
CA ASP A 67 -13.03 -4.55 2.62
C ASP A 67 -11.76 -5.04 1.94
N TYR A 68 -11.60 -6.35 1.89
CA TYR A 68 -10.39 -6.99 1.40
C TYR A 68 -10.08 -6.59 -0.04
N GLY A 69 -8.87 -6.08 -0.25
CA GLY A 69 -8.42 -5.66 -1.58
C GLY A 69 -8.93 -4.30 -2.03
N TYR A 70 -9.56 -3.52 -1.14
CA TYR A 70 -10.09 -2.22 -1.54
C TYR A 70 -8.98 -1.29 -2.02
N GLU A 71 -9.12 -0.78 -3.23
CA GLU A 71 -8.31 0.31 -3.75
C GLU A 71 -9.08 1.03 -4.84
N SER A 72 -8.85 2.34 -4.98
CA SER A 72 -9.53 3.13 -6.00
C SER A 72 -8.63 4.26 -6.49
N ASP A 73 -8.67 4.49 -7.79
CA ASP A 73 -8.09 5.68 -8.42
C ASP A 73 -9.19 6.69 -8.78
N ASP A 74 -10.41 6.43 -8.34
CA ASP A 74 -11.58 7.29 -8.57
C ASP A 74 -11.78 8.20 -7.35
N TYR A 75 -11.46 9.47 -7.50
CA TYR A 75 -11.57 10.47 -6.44
C TYR A 75 -12.88 11.26 -6.50
N THR A 76 -13.92 10.70 -7.11
CA THR A 76 -15.22 11.36 -7.20
C THR A 76 -15.92 11.40 -5.85
N PRO A 77 -16.88 12.34 -5.64
CA PRO A 77 -17.68 12.36 -4.43
C PRO A 77 -18.44 11.05 -4.18
N ALA A 78 -18.91 10.37 -5.24
CA ALA A 78 -19.58 9.08 -5.12
C ALA A 78 -18.67 8.02 -4.52
N GLN A 79 -17.42 7.94 -4.96
CA GLN A 79 -16.45 7.00 -4.42
C GLN A 79 -16.08 7.36 -2.98
N PHE A 80 -15.98 8.64 -2.66
CA PHE A 80 -15.71 9.09 -1.30
C PHE A 80 -16.81 8.64 -0.33
N GLN A 81 -18.05 8.65 -0.78
CA GLN A 81 -19.17 8.16 0.03
C GLN A 81 -19.04 6.65 0.30
N VAL A 82 -18.60 5.86 -0.68
CA VAL A 82 -18.36 4.42 -0.50
C VAL A 82 -17.33 4.19 0.61
N ILE A 83 -16.27 4.99 0.65
CA ILE A 83 -15.25 4.90 1.70
C ILE A 83 -15.86 5.13 3.08
N GLY A 84 -16.75 6.09 3.21
CA GLY A 84 -17.40 6.39 4.48
C GLY A 84 -18.24 5.24 5.02
N GLU A 85 -18.56 4.24 4.20
CA GLU A 85 -19.34 3.06 4.58
C GLU A 85 -18.47 1.86 4.99
N LEU A 86 -17.14 1.98 4.85
CA LEU A 86 -16.21 0.89 5.19
C LEU A 86 -16.04 0.69 6.70
#